data_b063782be85a65474e39e425ce01c37d
#
_entry.id   b063782be85a65474e39e425ce01c37d
#
_cell.length_a   1.000
_cell.length_b   1.000
_cell.length_c   1.000
_cell.angle_alpha   90.00
_cell.angle_beta   90.00
_cell.angle_gamma   90.00
#
_symmetry.space_group_name_H-M   'P 1'
#
loop_
_entity.id
_entity.type
_entity.pdbx_description
1 polymer ?
#
loop_
_entity_poly.entity_id
_entity_poly.type
_entity_poly.pdbx_seq_one_letter_code
_entity_poly.pdbx_strand_id
1 'polypeptide(L)'
;MILLNQRYYAMYEHHPSFELPENSEEKMIWRYMDLPKFISLIDKKSLFFTKASKFPDPYEGTIPKHNEVVRRTIYEQVKPEFESDEQFDSFIRSVPKIFGSILKQYRELMLINSWHFNDYESAALWELYGKETAIAIQSSINELKDSFTKTTDTIWIGKVNYIDFNHEWMDEWNIHEAFVIKRPSFFYESEIRAITCLPDDHIDKNISCKFDVEREKKPISPQHSVDPTELTTHGKYVKVDLNKLINKVYLSPAAPSYFKQVLESIISKYELNKEIIKSDLYTLK
;
A
#
# COMPACT_ATOMS: atom_id res chain seq x y z
N MET A 1 9.78 24.90 33.90
CA MET A 1 8.80 23.83 33.70
C MET A 1 8.12 24.12 32.35
N ILE A 2 8.73 23.63 31.26
CA ILE A 2 8.27 23.87 29.90
C ILE A 2 7.38 22.67 29.56
N LEU A 3 6.07 22.93 29.46
CA LEU A 3 5.10 21.98 28.95
C LEU A 3 5.39 21.77 27.45
N LEU A 4 6.01 20.64 27.12
CA LEU A 4 6.09 20.14 25.77
C LEU A 4 4.66 19.74 25.31
N ASN A 5 4.02 20.65 24.59
CA ASN A 5 2.84 20.33 23.80
C ASN A 5 3.24 19.26 22.77
N GLN A 6 3.00 17.99 23.08
CA GLN A 6 3.01 16.92 22.09
C GLN A 6 1.83 17.15 21.15
N ARG A 7 2.07 17.86 20.05
CA ARG A 7 1.19 17.84 18.90
C ARG A 7 1.28 16.43 18.31
N TYR A 8 0.22 15.65 18.45
CA TYR A 8 0.02 14.45 17.66
C TYR A 8 -0.14 14.87 16.20
N TYR A 9 0.93 14.75 15.44
CA TYR A 9 0.88 14.99 14.00
C TYR A 9 0.17 13.81 13.34
N ALA A 10 -0.63 14.11 12.32
CA ALA A 10 -1.11 13.08 11.40
C ALA A 10 0.09 12.28 10.87
N MET A 11 0.01 10.95 10.94
CA MET A 11 1.15 10.09 10.63
C MET A 11 1.29 9.81 9.13
N TYR A 12 0.55 10.57 8.30
CA TYR A 12 0.83 10.62 6.87
C TYR A 12 2.07 11.48 6.60
N GLU A 13 3.01 10.92 5.86
CA GLU A 13 4.19 11.63 5.37
C GLU A 13 4.25 11.54 3.84
N HIS A 14 4.68 12.63 3.20
CA HIS A 14 4.99 12.62 1.78
C HIS A 14 6.33 11.91 1.55
N HIS A 15 6.38 11.03 0.56
CA HIS A 15 7.62 10.37 0.15
C HIS A 15 7.77 10.47 -1.38
N PRO A 16 8.94 10.84 -1.92
CA PRO A 16 9.12 11.06 -3.35
C PRO A 16 8.79 9.86 -4.26
N SER A 17 8.92 8.64 -3.73
CA SER A 17 8.59 7.43 -4.48
C SER A 17 7.09 7.11 -4.50
N PHE A 18 6.29 7.79 -3.68
CA PHE A 18 4.85 7.53 -3.55
C PHE A 18 4.06 8.75 -3.98
N GLU A 19 3.97 8.94 -5.29
CA GLU A 19 3.29 10.09 -5.87
C GLU A 19 1.77 9.86 -5.97
N LEU A 20 1.03 10.93 -5.74
CA LEU A 20 -0.40 11.01 -5.98
C LEU A 20 -0.67 11.83 -7.23
N PRO A 21 -1.74 11.56 -7.98
CA PRO A 21 -2.13 12.42 -9.09
C PRO A 21 -2.40 13.85 -8.62
N GLU A 22 -2.04 14.83 -9.43
CA GLU A 22 -2.34 16.23 -9.15
C GLU A 22 -3.84 16.42 -8.89
N ASN A 23 -4.18 17.30 -7.94
CA ASN A 23 -5.56 17.62 -7.56
C ASN A 23 -6.44 16.40 -7.25
N SER A 24 -5.84 15.32 -6.72
CA SER A 24 -6.55 14.06 -6.43
C SER A 24 -7.09 13.96 -5.01
N GLU A 25 -6.85 14.94 -4.16
CA GLU A 25 -7.15 14.88 -2.72
C GLU A 25 -8.62 14.63 -2.42
N GLU A 26 -9.51 15.28 -3.15
CA GLU A 26 -10.97 15.09 -3.05
C GLU A 26 -11.53 13.96 -3.93
N LYS A 27 -10.65 13.29 -4.70
CA LYS A 27 -11.06 12.18 -5.55
C LYS A 27 -11.46 10.97 -4.73
N MET A 28 -12.51 10.28 -5.20
CA MET A 28 -13.05 9.13 -4.52
C MET A 28 -12.13 7.92 -4.63
N ILE A 29 -12.05 7.20 -3.52
CA ILE A 29 -11.41 5.90 -3.43
C ILE A 29 -12.39 4.90 -2.82
N TRP A 30 -12.30 3.65 -3.25
CA TRP A 30 -13.19 2.59 -2.85
C TRP A 30 -12.42 1.41 -2.31
N ARG A 31 -12.94 0.78 -1.28
CA ARG A 31 -12.38 -0.47 -0.79
C ARG A 31 -13.47 -1.53 -0.72
N TYR A 32 -13.36 -2.49 -1.63
CA TYR A 32 -14.26 -3.64 -1.73
C TYR A 32 -13.79 -4.76 -0.80
N MET A 33 -14.72 -5.42 -0.12
CA MET A 33 -14.41 -6.50 0.82
C MET A 33 -15.62 -7.39 1.09
N ASP A 34 -15.35 -8.56 1.64
CA ASP A 34 -16.38 -9.44 2.20
C ASP A 34 -16.84 -8.95 3.59
N LEU A 35 -18.00 -9.46 4.05
CA LEU A 35 -18.55 -9.12 5.37
C LEU A 35 -17.59 -9.40 6.54
N PRO A 36 -16.85 -10.55 6.60
CA PRO A 36 -15.87 -10.79 7.66
C PRO A 36 -14.79 -9.71 7.76
N LYS A 37 -14.26 -9.24 6.61
CA LYS A 37 -13.25 -8.16 6.58
C LYS A 37 -13.85 -6.83 7.02
N PHE A 38 -15.10 -6.54 6.64
CA PHE A 38 -15.80 -5.34 7.10
C PHE A 38 -16.02 -5.36 8.62
N ILE A 39 -16.47 -6.49 9.18
CA ILE A 39 -16.59 -6.64 10.63
C ILE A 39 -15.25 -6.47 11.33
N SER A 40 -14.18 -7.08 10.81
CA SER A 40 -12.83 -6.91 11.36
C SER A 40 -12.37 -5.45 11.35
N LEU A 41 -12.68 -4.69 10.30
CA LEU A 41 -12.36 -3.26 10.19
C LEU A 41 -13.05 -2.44 11.29
N ILE A 42 -14.36 -2.64 11.48
CA ILE A 42 -15.14 -1.84 12.44
C ILE A 42 -14.89 -2.27 13.89
N ASP A 43 -14.72 -3.56 14.14
CA ASP A 43 -14.42 -4.13 15.45
C ASP A 43 -13.06 -3.66 15.97
N LYS A 44 -12.02 -3.80 15.15
CA LYS A 44 -10.65 -3.40 15.49
C LYS A 44 -10.40 -1.90 15.35
N LYS A 45 -11.30 -1.16 14.70
CA LYS A 45 -11.09 0.25 14.29
C LYS A 45 -9.73 0.41 13.59
N SER A 46 -9.42 -0.51 12.66
CA SER A 46 -8.10 -0.64 12.05
C SER A 46 -8.21 -1.14 10.63
N LEU A 47 -7.40 -0.57 9.73
CA LEU A 47 -7.16 -1.12 8.40
C LEU A 47 -6.12 -2.25 8.51
N PHE A 48 -6.35 -3.35 7.80
CA PHE A 48 -5.36 -4.42 7.70
C PHE A 48 -4.42 -4.15 6.54
N PHE A 49 -3.13 -4.00 6.85
CA PHE A 49 -2.05 -3.83 5.89
C PHE A 49 -1.38 -5.19 5.66
N THR A 50 -1.43 -5.68 4.44
CA THR A 50 -0.89 -6.98 4.05
C THR A 50 0.59 -6.86 3.72
N LYS A 51 1.43 -7.81 4.15
CA LYS A 51 2.83 -7.89 3.71
C LYS A 51 2.90 -8.04 2.19
N ALA A 52 3.80 -7.34 1.54
CA ALA A 52 3.99 -7.45 0.09
C ALA A 52 4.32 -8.89 -0.35
N SER A 53 4.99 -9.68 0.50
CA SER A 53 5.28 -11.10 0.25
C SER A 53 4.04 -12.00 0.21
N LYS A 54 2.88 -11.52 0.67
CA LYS A 54 1.62 -12.27 0.72
C LYS A 54 0.66 -11.91 -0.41
N PHE A 55 1.05 -11.00 -1.29
CA PHE A 55 0.27 -10.73 -2.51
C PHE A 55 0.33 -11.93 -3.46
N PRO A 56 -0.78 -12.25 -4.14
CA PRO A 56 -0.84 -13.40 -5.04
C PRO A 56 -0.01 -13.22 -6.32
N ASP A 57 0.21 -11.97 -6.77
CA ASP A 57 1.08 -11.70 -7.91
C ASP A 57 2.56 -11.83 -7.49
N PRO A 58 3.31 -12.81 -8.04
CA PRO A 58 4.72 -13.00 -7.69
C PRO A 58 5.63 -11.84 -8.14
N TYR A 59 5.15 -10.98 -9.02
CA TYR A 59 5.89 -9.80 -9.51
C TYR A 59 5.81 -8.60 -8.55
N GLU A 60 4.93 -8.62 -7.56
CA GLU A 60 4.86 -7.56 -6.56
C GLU A 60 6.17 -7.41 -5.79
N GLY A 61 6.73 -6.20 -5.77
CA GLY A 61 7.99 -5.91 -5.11
C GLY A 61 9.20 -6.58 -5.79
N THR A 62 9.19 -6.71 -7.12
CA THR A 62 10.30 -7.25 -7.91
C THR A 62 10.79 -6.27 -8.98
N ILE A 63 12.00 -6.49 -9.47
CA ILE A 63 12.60 -5.67 -10.54
C ILE A 63 12.05 -6.14 -11.90
N PRO A 64 11.61 -5.22 -12.78
CA PRO A 64 11.26 -5.55 -14.16
C PRO A 64 12.38 -6.26 -14.91
N LYS A 65 12.02 -7.21 -15.77
CA LYS A 65 12.99 -7.95 -16.57
C LYS A 65 13.79 -7.03 -17.51
N HIS A 66 13.16 -5.96 -18.00
CA HIS A 66 13.83 -5.00 -18.89
C HIS A 66 15.03 -4.30 -18.24
N ASN A 67 15.09 -4.23 -16.90
CA ASN A 67 16.29 -3.73 -16.19
C ASN A 67 17.55 -4.50 -16.57
N GLU A 68 17.46 -5.80 -16.90
CA GLU A 68 18.62 -6.58 -17.36
C GLU A 68 19.21 -6.04 -18.67
N VAL A 69 18.34 -5.52 -19.56
CA VAL A 69 18.72 -4.99 -20.87
C VAL A 69 19.38 -3.61 -20.73
N VAL A 70 18.79 -2.74 -19.91
CA VAL A 70 19.21 -1.32 -19.82
C VAL A 70 20.24 -1.05 -18.72
N ARG A 71 20.46 -2.00 -17.83
CA ARG A 71 21.29 -1.82 -16.61
C ARG A 71 22.66 -1.24 -16.93
N ARG A 72 23.36 -1.80 -17.91
CA ARG A 72 24.69 -1.31 -18.26
C ARG A 72 24.68 0.17 -18.65
N THR A 73 23.69 0.58 -19.46
CA THR A 73 23.55 1.98 -19.90
C THR A 73 23.22 2.90 -18.72
N ILE A 74 22.34 2.46 -17.82
CA ILE A 74 21.94 3.25 -16.63
C ILE A 74 23.15 3.50 -15.72
N TYR A 75 23.99 2.45 -15.51
CA TYR A 75 25.14 2.55 -14.62
C TYR A 75 26.41 3.08 -15.29
N GLU A 76 26.43 3.37 -16.60
CA GLU A 76 27.62 3.86 -17.30
C GLU A 76 28.17 5.16 -16.67
N GLN A 77 27.31 5.99 -16.11
CA GLN A 77 27.70 7.25 -15.43
C GLN A 77 28.58 7.04 -14.19
N VAL A 78 28.49 5.88 -13.52
CA VAL A 78 29.34 5.56 -12.36
C VAL A 78 30.55 4.73 -12.72
N LYS A 79 30.71 4.35 -13.99
CA LYS A 79 31.86 3.59 -14.48
C LYS A 79 33.22 4.23 -14.15
N PRO A 80 33.39 5.58 -14.18
CA PRO A 80 34.66 6.23 -13.81
C PRO A 80 35.08 6.03 -12.35
N GLU A 81 34.18 5.55 -11.47
CA GLU A 81 34.49 5.24 -10.08
C GLU A 81 35.17 3.88 -9.90
N PHE A 82 35.29 3.08 -10.98
CA PHE A 82 35.92 1.77 -10.98
C PHE A 82 37.35 1.84 -11.55
N GLU A 83 38.28 1.03 -10.98
CA GLU A 83 39.67 1.00 -11.38
C GLU A 83 39.87 0.34 -12.75
N SER A 84 38.93 -0.52 -13.20
CA SER A 84 38.98 -1.19 -14.50
C SER A 84 37.61 -1.56 -15.04
N ASP A 85 37.54 -1.83 -16.35
CA ASP A 85 36.34 -2.34 -17.01
C ASP A 85 35.90 -3.69 -16.43
N GLU A 86 36.83 -4.55 -16.03
CA GLU A 86 36.51 -5.84 -15.40
C GLU A 86 35.82 -5.67 -14.05
N GLN A 87 36.22 -4.69 -13.24
CA GLN A 87 35.58 -4.37 -11.99
C GLN A 87 34.15 -3.85 -12.21
N PHE A 88 33.96 -2.94 -13.16
CA PHE A 88 32.65 -2.44 -13.55
C PHE A 88 31.74 -3.57 -14.05
N ASP A 89 32.22 -4.46 -14.92
CA ASP A 89 31.48 -5.61 -15.41
C ASP A 89 31.12 -6.58 -14.28
N SER A 90 32.02 -6.78 -13.32
CA SER A 90 31.73 -7.59 -12.14
C SER A 90 30.61 -6.97 -11.27
N PHE A 91 30.65 -5.64 -11.09
CA PHE A 91 29.61 -4.90 -10.41
C PHE A 91 28.25 -5.07 -11.12
N ILE A 92 28.17 -4.80 -12.42
CA ILE A 92 26.94 -4.94 -13.21
C ILE A 92 26.32 -6.34 -13.08
N ARG A 93 27.15 -7.40 -13.10
CA ARG A 93 26.69 -8.79 -12.89
C ARG A 93 26.21 -9.05 -11.46
N SER A 94 26.68 -8.31 -10.48
CA SER A 94 26.29 -8.49 -9.07
C SER A 94 24.98 -7.79 -8.71
N VAL A 95 24.63 -6.71 -9.40
CA VAL A 95 23.46 -5.86 -9.14
C VAL A 95 22.17 -6.66 -8.98
N PRO A 96 21.78 -7.60 -9.88
CA PRO A 96 20.53 -8.35 -9.74
C PRO A 96 20.44 -9.17 -8.46
N LYS A 97 21.57 -9.74 -8.03
CA LYS A 97 21.63 -10.55 -6.80
C LYS A 97 21.49 -9.67 -5.57
N ILE A 98 22.15 -8.52 -5.56
CA ILE A 98 22.12 -7.57 -4.45
C ILE A 98 20.70 -7.04 -4.28
N PHE A 99 20.14 -6.39 -5.31
CA PHE A 99 18.80 -5.80 -5.21
C PHE A 99 17.69 -6.84 -5.09
N GLY A 100 17.82 -7.99 -5.76
CA GLY A 100 16.87 -9.10 -5.58
C GLY A 100 16.84 -9.61 -4.14
N SER A 101 18.00 -9.68 -3.46
CA SER A 101 18.07 -10.05 -2.05
C SER A 101 17.45 -8.98 -1.13
N ILE A 102 17.75 -7.72 -1.40
CA ILE A 102 17.19 -6.59 -0.66
C ILE A 102 15.64 -6.57 -0.82
N LEU A 103 15.14 -6.62 -2.04
CA LEU A 103 13.69 -6.59 -2.29
C LEU A 103 12.98 -7.80 -1.68
N LYS A 104 13.60 -8.98 -1.67
CA LYS A 104 13.04 -10.14 -0.99
C LYS A 104 12.80 -9.90 0.51
N GLN A 105 13.70 -9.17 1.18
CA GLN A 105 13.53 -8.78 2.59
C GLN A 105 12.48 -7.68 2.73
N TYR A 106 12.54 -6.65 1.88
CA TYR A 106 11.56 -5.56 1.91
C TYR A 106 10.14 -6.05 1.65
N ARG A 107 9.94 -7.12 0.89
CA ARG A 107 8.61 -7.75 0.73
C ARG A 107 8.04 -8.29 2.06
N GLU A 108 8.88 -8.66 3.02
CA GLU A 108 8.42 -9.04 4.38
C GLU A 108 8.17 -7.84 5.29
N LEU A 109 8.79 -6.70 5.02
CA LEU A 109 8.70 -5.49 5.82
C LEU A 109 7.64 -4.51 5.33
N MET A 110 7.48 -4.40 4.01
CA MET A 110 6.52 -3.47 3.41
C MET A 110 5.10 -3.99 3.57
N LEU A 111 4.27 -3.19 4.20
CA LEU A 111 2.88 -3.46 4.51
C LEU A 111 1.99 -2.54 3.69
N ILE A 112 1.03 -3.12 2.96
CA ILE A 112 0.25 -2.43 1.95
C ILE A 112 -1.25 -2.59 2.21
N ASN A 113 -1.98 -1.48 2.10
CA ASN A 113 -3.43 -1.44 2.12
C ASN A 113 -3.93 -0.75 0.83
N SER A 114 -4.60 -1.51 -0.03
CA SER A 114 -4.96 -1.12 -1.40
C SER A 114 -6.37 -0.57 -1.50
N TRP A 115 -6.54 0.46 -2.32
CA TRP A 115 -7.79 1.14 -2.62
C TRP A 115 -7.97 1.28 -4.12
N HIS A 116 -9.21 1.22 -4.59
CA HIS A 116 -9.56 1.50 -5.99
C HIS A 116 -9.79 2.99 -6.18
N PHE A 117 -9.03 3.59 -7.07
CA PHE A 117 -9.11 5.02 -7.41
C PHE A 117 -10.03 5.22 -8.60
N ASN A 118 -11.26 5.63 -8.34
CA ASN A 118 -12.27 5.89 -9.37
C ASN A 118 -13.39 6.75 -8.81
N ASP A 119 -13.97 7.61 -9.62
CA ASP A 119 -15.15 8.41 -9.25
C ASP A 119 -16.42 7.54 -9.20
N TYR A 120 -16.40 6.33 -9.79
CA TYR A 120 -17.54 5.42 -9.91
C TYR A 120 -17.25 4.06 -9.29
N GLU A 121 -18.33 3.33 -8.99
CA GLU A 121 -18.26 1.93 -8.60
C GLU A 121 -17.68 1.05 -9.71
N SER A 122 -16.94 -0.01 -9.34
CA SER A 122 -16.39 -0.99 -10.28
C SER A 122 -17.20 -2.27 -10.30
N ALA A 123 -17.84 -2.57 -11.43
CA ALA A 123 -18.55 -3.84 -11.63
C ALA A 123 -17.61 -5.06 -11.46
N ALA A 124 -16.38 -4.95 -11.98
CA ALA A 124 -15.39 -6.02 -11.86
C ALA A 124 -15.00 -6.31 -10.40
N LEU A 125 -14.85 -5.26 -9.58
CA LEU A 125 -14.50 -5.45 -8.18
C LEU A 125 -15.67 -5.98 -7.34
N TRP A 126 -16.92 -5.65 -7.67
CA TRP A 126 -18.07 -6.29 -7.05
C TRP A 126 -18.08 -7.80 -7.28
N GLU A 127 -17.82 -8.24 -8.50
CA GLU A 127 -17.74 -9.68 -8.82
C GLU A 127 -16.57 -10.38 -8.10
N LEU A 128 -15.42 -9.71 -8.00
CA LEU A 128 -14.21 -10.26 -7.40
C LEU A 128 -14.33 -10.45 -5.88
N TYR A 129 -15.00 -9.52 -5.18
CA TYR A 129 -15.01 -9.48 -3.70
C TYR A 129 -16.23 -10.12 -3.03
N GLY A 130 -17.05 -10.88 -3.75
CA GLY A 130 -18.06 -11.73 -3.11
C GLY A 130 -19.51 -11.45 -3.50
N LYS A 131 -19.70 -10.95 -4.71
CA LYS A 131 -21.03 -10.86 -5.37
C LYS A 131 -22.17 -10.37 -4.45
N GLU A 132 -22.90 -11.33 -3.84
CA GLU A 132 -24.14 -11.06 -3.08
C GLU A 132 -23.88 -10.43 -1.70
N THR A 133 -22.73 -10.70 -1.07
CA THR A 133 -22.42 -10.25 0.28
C THR A 133 -21.23 -9.29 0.33
N ALA A 134 -20.80 -8.80 -0.84
CA ALA A 134 -19.75 -7.81 -0.91
C ALA A 134 -20.20 -6.45 -0.37
N ILE A 135 -19.27 -5.80 0.29
CA ILE A 135 -19.41 -4.46 0.85
C ILE A 135 -18.29 -3.60 0.25
N ALA A 136 -18.60 -2.37 -0.08
CA ALA A 136 -17.58 -1.38 -0.38
C ALA A 136 -17.72 -0.18 0.57
N ILE A 137 -16.60 0.31 1.07
CA ILE A 137 -16.52 1.62 1.70
C ILE A 137 -16.04 2.64 0.70
N GLN A 138 -16.68 3.79 0.67
CA GLN A 138 -16.27 4.96 -0.10
C GLN A 138 -15.55 5.92 0.84
N SER A 139 -14.47 6.50 0.35
CA SER A 139 -13.65 7.50 1.03
C SER A 139 -13.08 8.47 0.00
N SER A 140 -12.31 9.46 0.43
CA SER A 140 -11.41 10.24 -0.42
C SER A 140 -9.95 10.05 0.01
N ILE A 141 -9.01 10.54 -0.80
CA ILE A 141 -7.59 10.50 -0.44
C ILE A 141 -7.33 11.33 0.83
N ASN A 142 -7.99 12.48 0.99
CA ASN A 142 -7.90 13.29 2.21
C ASN A 142 -8.48 12.58 3.42
N GLU A 143 -9.67 12.00 3.31
CA GLU A 143 -10.28 11.24 4.40
C GLU A 143 -9.41 10.06 4.82
N LEU A 144 -8.77 9.37 3.86
CA LEU A 144 -7.82 8.30 4.16
C LEU A 144 -6.60 8.85 4.92
N LYS A 145 -5.97 9.94 4.47
CA LYS A 145 -4.86 10.61 5.17
C LYS A 145 -5.27 10.99 6.59
N ASP A 146 -6.40 11.66 6.74
CA ASP A 146 -6.88 12.19 8.02
C ASP A 146 -7.32 11.10 8.99
N SER A 147 -7.62 9.90 8.51
CA SER A 147 -8.01 8.77 9.35
C SER A 147 -6.88 8.21 10.20
N PHE A 148 -5.61 8.41 9.82
CA PHE A 148 -4.43 7.86 10.50
C PHE A 148 -4.00 8.61 11.76
N THR A 149 -4.91 9.33 12.41
CA THR A 149 -4.60 10.11 13.64
C THR A 149 -4.39 9.27 14.90
N LYS A 150 -4.64 7.96 14.83
CA LYS A 150 -4.58 7.04 16.00
C LYS A 150 -3.46 6.00 15.90
N THR A 151 -2.62 6.09 14.87
CA THR A 151 -1.45 5.23 14.73
C THR A 151 -0.15 5.98 15.02
N THR A 152 0.88 5.24 15.41
CA THR A 152 2.26 5.73 15.50
C THR A 152 3.08 5.38 14.26
N ASP A 153 2.50 4.61 13.33
CA ASP A 153 3.16 4.23 12.09
C ASP A 153 3.25 5.41 11.13
N THR A 154 4.37 5.57 10.46
CA THR A 154 4.47 6.44 9.29
C THR A 154 3.75 5.80 8.12
N ILE A 155 2.82 6.54 7.52
CA ILE A 155 2.02 6.08 6.37
C ILE A 155 2.33 6.92 5.15
N TRP A 156 2.69 6.27 4.07
CA TRP A 156 2.85 6.85 2.74
C TRP A 156 1.67 6.46 1.87
N ILE A 157 1.26 7.35 0.97
CA ILE A 157 0.16 7.05 0.03
C ILE A 157 0.63 7.37 -1.37
N GLY A 158 0.50 6.40 -2.28
CA GLY A 158 0.91 6.54 -3.67
C GLY A 158 0.00 5.79 -4.63
N LYS A 159 -0.02 6.26 -5.88
CA LYS A 159 -0.71 5.61 -6.98
C LYS A 159 0.17 4.52 -7.58
N VAL A 160 -0.43 3.40 -7.93
CA VAL A 160 0.26 2.33 -8.66
C VAL A 160 0.43 2.72 -10.13
N ASN A 161 1.66 2.62 -10.62
CA ASN A 161 2.03 2.77 -12.02
C ASN A 161 2.01 1.39 -12.70
N TYR A 162 1.23 1.28 -13.77
CA TYR A 162 1.11 0.04 -14.52
C TYR A 162 2.10 0.06 -15.67
N ILE A 163 3.17 -0.75 -15.55
CA ILE A 163 4.29 -0.78 -16.50
C ILE A 163 4.47 -2.18 -17.11
N ASP A 164 4.94 -2.24 -18.35
CA ASP A 164 5.31 -3.50 -18.98
C ASP A 164 6.71 -3.94 -18.54
N PHE A 165 6.78 -4.94 -17.67
CA PHE A 165 8.02 -5.47 -17.12
C PHE A 165 9.01 -6.00 -18.17
N ASN A 166 8.56 -6.23 -19.42
CA ASN A 166 9.44 -6.66 -20.50
C ASN A 166 10.03 -5.49 -21.31
N HIS A 167 9.42 -4.29 -21.24
CA HIS A 167 9.78 -3.15 -22.07
C HIS A 167 10.06 -1.86 -21.28
N GLU A 168 9.69 -1.81 -20.01
CA GLU A 168 9.89 -0.67 -19.15
C GLU A 168 10.74 -1.08 -17.93
N TRP A 169 11.51 -0.14 -17.40
CA TRP A 169 12.41 -0.33 -16.28
C TRP A 169 12.04 0.54 -15.09
N MET A 170 12.55 0.19 -13.91
CA MET A 170 12.48 0.98 -12.69
C MET A 170 13.88 1.38 -12.22
N ASP A 171 13.98 2.46 -11.44
CA ASP A 171 15.24 2.80 -10.77
C ASP A 171 15.53 1.78 -9.66
N GLU A 172 16.55 0.93 -9.87
CA GLU A 172 16.94 -0.10 -8.89
C GLU A 172 17.41 0.50 -7.56
N TRP A 173 17.88 1.75 -7.54
CA TRP A 173 18.25 2.46 -6.31
C TRP A 173 17.03 2.97 -5.52
N ASN A 174 15.88 3.08 -6.16
CA ASN A 174 14.61 3.42 -5.54
C ASN A 174 13.81 2.17 -5.19
N ILE A 175 14.23 1.47 -4.13
CA ILE A 175 13.60 0.21 -3.68
C ILE A 175 12.08 0.36 -3.46
N HIS A 176 11.62 1.55 -3.06
CA HIS A 176 10.20 1.80 -2.78
C HIS A 176 9.35 1.76 -4.05
N GLU A 177 9.92 2.11 -5.21
CA GLU A 177 9.22 2.07 -6.49
C GLU A 177 8.68 0.68 -6.82
N ALA A 178 9.41 -0.39 -6.45
CA ALA A 178 8.98 -1.77 -6.64
C ALA A 178 7.62 -2.09 -5.99
N PHE A 179 7.17 -1.29 -5.02
CA PHE A 179 5.90 -1.49 -4.30
C PHE A 179 4.76 -0.61 -4.83
N VAL A 180 5.02 0.21 -5.84
CA VAL A 180 4.01 1.03 -6.54
C VAL A 180 4.05 0.83 -8.05
N ILE A 181 4.67 -0.23 -8.53
CA ILE A 181 4.57 -0.66 -9.93
C ILE A 181 3.82 -2.00 -10.02
N LYS A 182 3.08 -2.21 -11.10
CA LYS A 182 2.31 -3.42 -11.34
C LYS A 182 2.17 -3.69 -12.84
N ARG A 183 1.95 -4.94 -13.21
CA ARG A 183 1.77 -5.31 -14.62
C ARG A 183 0.45 -4.77 -15.17
N PRO A 184 0.36 -4.42 -16.48
CA PRO A 184 -0.85 -3.86 -17.08
C PRO A 184 -2.09 -4.77 -17.00
N SER A 185 -1.89 -6.09 -16.83
CA SER A 185 -2.99 -7.04 -16.63
C SER A 185 -3.88 -6.72 -15.42
N PHE A 186 -3.38 -5.91 -14.48
CA PHE A 186 -4.10 -5.46 -13.28
C PHE A 186 -4.61 -4.02 -13.37
N PHE A 187 -4.55 -3.40 -14.55
CA PHE A 187 -4.94 -2.00 -14.74
C PHE A 187 -6.38 -1.69 -14.27
N TYR A 188 -7.28 -2.69 -14.33
CA TYR A 188 -8.65 -2.58 -13.85
C TYR A 188 -8.78 -2.29 -12.35
N GLU A 189 -7.73 -2.56 -11.57
CA GLU A 189 -7.72 -2.25 -10.13
C GLU A 189 -7.57 -0.75 -9.85
N SER A 190 -6.96 0.01 -10.78
CA SER A 190 -6.73 1.46 -10.64
C SER A 190 -6.31 1.84 -9.22
N GLU A 191 -5.17 1.33 -8.80
CA GLU A 191 -4.85 1.18 -7.37
C GLU A 191 -4.18 2.41 -6.79
N ILE A 192 -4.65 2.83 -5.61
CA ILE A 192 -3.95 3.69 -4.66
C ILE A 192 -3.53 2.80 -3.49
N ARG A 193 -2.32 2.96 -3.00
CA ARG A 193 -1.76 2.21 -1.87
C ARG A 193 -1.46 3.12 -0.70
N ALA A 194 -2.00 2.78 0.47
CA ALA A 194 -1.42 3.23 1.74
C ALA A 194 -0.37 2.19 2.15
N ILE A 195 0.84 2.67 2.45
CA ILE A 195 2.02 1.83 2.67
C ILE A 195 2.68 2.23 3.99
N THR A 196 3.16 1.25 4.73
CA THR A 196 4.04 1.44 5.88
C THR A 196 5.11 0.37 5.89
N CYS A 197 6.17 0.57 6.67
CA CYS A 197 7.27 -0.36 6.78
C CYS A 197 7.42 -0.83 8.24
N LEU A 198 7.66 -2.11 8.43
CA LEU A 198 8.07 -2.62 9.74
C LEU A 198 9.48 -2.13 10.08
N PRO A 199 9.83 -1.97 11.38
CA PRO A 199 11.18 -1.60 11.82
C PRO A 199 12.27 -2.56 11.32
N ASP A 200 13.47 -2.05 11.13
CA ASP A 200 14.64 -2.77 10.59
C ASP A 200 15.16 -3.90 11.50
N ASP A 201 14.76 -3.95 12.77
CA ASP A 201 15.10 -5.05 13.68
C ASP A 201 14.51 -6.42 13.25
N HIS A 202 13.59 -6.40 12.28
CA HIS A 202 13.06 -7.56 11.58
C HIS A 202 13.91 -7.99 10.36
N ILE A 203 14.96 -7.22 9.97
CA ILE A 203 15.89 -7.58 8.89
C ILE A 203 16.97 -8.52 9.44
N ASP A 204 17.29 -9.57 8.69
CA ASP A 204 18.45 -10.40 8.96
C ASP A 204 19.75 -9.56 8.80
N LYS A 205 20.39 -9.25 9.93
CA LYS A 205 21.60 -8.40 10.01
C LYS A 205 22.81 -8.94 9.24
N ASN A 206 22.72 -10.17 8.71
CA ASN A 206 23.79 -10.78 7.93
C ASN A 206 23.87 -10.26 6.48
N ILE A 207 22.90 -9.43 6.04
CA ILE A 207 22.93 -8.78 4.73
C ILE A 207 23.21 -7.28 4.94
N SER A 208 24.41 -6.97 5.46
CA SER A 208 24.91 -5.61 5.42
C SER A 208 25.37 -5.32 3.99
N CYS A 209 24.59 -4.58 3.21
CA CYS A 209 25.11 -3.92 2.02
C CYS A 209 26.10 -2.86 2.50
N LYS A 210 27.40 -3.12 2.33
CA LYS A 210 28.48 -2.14 2.53
C LYS A 210 28.45 -1.02 1.47
N PHE A 211 27.29 -0.59 1.08
CA PHE A 211 27.07 0.62 0.28
C PHE A 211 26.59 1.73 1.23
N ASP A 212 27.52 2.24 2.03
CA ASP A 212 27.40 3.58 2.61
C ASP A 212 27.49 4.61 1.47
N VAL A 213 26.43 4.75 0.71
CA VAL A 213 26.21 5.98 -0.01
C VAL A 213 25.83 7.00 1.03
N GLU A 214 26.68 8.01 1.25
CA GLU A 214 26.41 9.19 2.08
C GLU A 214 25.25 10.00 1.47
N ARG A 215 24.04 9.44 1.48
CA ARG A 215 22.80 10.20 1.36
C ARG A 215 22.22 10.30 2.76
N GLU A 216 21.97 11.54 3.16
CA GLU A 216 21.47 12.00 4.45
C GLU A 216 20.74 10.91 5.26
N LYS A 217 21.38 10.50 6.35
CA LYS A 217 20.87 9.52 7.33
C LYS A 217 19.58 10.03 7.99
N LYS A 218 18.46 9.92 7.29
CA LYS A 218 17.18 9.80 7.98
C LYS A 218 16.89 8.30 8.09
N PRO A 219 16.86 7.74 9.30
CA PRO A 219 16.44 6.35 9.47
C PRO A 219 15.02 6.23 8.91
N ILE A 220 14.84 5.33 7.95
CA ILE A 220 13.57 5.05 7.28
C ILE A 220 12.58 4.41 8.28
N SER A 221 13.06 4.01 9.43
CA SER A 221 12.27 3.35 10.46
C SER A 221 12.09 4.28 11.66
N PRO A 222 10.85 4.66 11.99
CA PRO A 222 10.60 5.22 13.32
C PRO A 222 10.94 4.15 14.37
N GLN A 223 11.70 4.53 15.39
CA GLN A 223 12.04 3.69 16.55
C GLN A 223 10.79 3.42 17.41
N HIS A 224 9.76 2.80 16.85
CA HIS A 224 8.55 2.46 17.59
C HIS A 224 8.45 0.93 17.67
N SER A 225 8.35 0.44 18.89
CA SER A 225 8.03 -0.97 19.14
C SER A 225 6.65 -1.28 18.56
N VAL A 226 6.58 -2.26 17.66
CA VAL A 226 5.30 -2.75 17.13
C VAL A 226 4.56 -3.46 18.26
N ASP A 227 3.30 -3.09 18.49
CA ASP A 227 2.45 -3.85 19.41
C ASP A 227 2.27 -5.28 18.86
N PRO A 228 2.72 -6.32 19.59
CA PRO A 228 2.63 -7.71 19.11
C PRO A 228 1.19 -8.14 18.80
N THR A 229 0.18 -7.50 19.39
CA THR A 229 -1.24 -7.83 19.15
C THR A 229 -1.75 -7.32 17.80
N GLU A 230 -1.06 -6.33 17.19
CA GLU A 230 -1.40 -5.76 15.90
C GLU A 230 -0.72 -6.49 14.74
N LEU A 231 0.42 -7.17 14.98
CA LEU A 231 1.18 -7.88 13.95
C LEU A 231 0.73 -9.34 13.84
N THR A 232 0.57 -9.78 12.59
CA THR A 232 0.28 -11.17 12.24
C THR A 232 1.32 -11.70 11.25
N THR A 233 1.28 -13.00 10.94
CA THR A 233 2.13 -13.60 9.91
C THR A 233 1.86 -13.02 8.50
N HIS A 234 0.66 -12.47 8.26
CA HIS A 234 0.21 -11.96 6.96
C HIS A 234 0.30 -10.45 6.84
N GLY A 235 0.39 -9.71 7.95
CA GLY A 235 0.38 -8.26 7.95
C GLY A 235 0.11 -7.65 9.31
N LYS A 236 -0.30 -6.39 9.34
CA LYS A 236 -0.51 -5.60 10.55
C LYS A 236 -1.85 -4.88 10.52
N TYR A 237 -2.49 -4.75 11.66
CA TYR A 237 -3.61 -3.84 11.89
C TYR A 237 -3.10 -2.45 12.24
N VAL A 238 -3.48 -1.45 11.44
CA VAL A 238 -3.13 -0.04 11.64
C VAL A 238 -4.37 0.71 12.08
N LYS A 239 -4.32 1.34 13.24
CA LYS A 239 -5.45 2.08 13.84
C LYS A 239 -5.88 3.26 12.97
N VAL A 240 -7.19 3.40 12.80
CA VAL A 240 -7.79 4.51 12.06
C VAL A 240 -8.99 5.11 12.81
N ASP A 241 -9.31 6.35 12.47
CA ASP A 241 -10.58 6.95 12.83
C ASP A 241 -11.64 6.60 11.77
N LEU A 242 -12.54 5.68 12.09
CA LEU A 242 -13.58 5.21 11.15
C LEU A 242 -14.52 6.33 10.72
N ASN A 243 -14.77 7.32 11.58
CA ASN A 243 -15.67 8.44 11.25
C ASN A 243 -15.05 9.36 10.21
N LYS A 244 -13.74 9.48 10.19
CA LYS A 244 -13.00 10.21 9.16
C LYS A 244 -12.81 9.37 7.90
N LEU A 245 -12.48 8.08 8.06
CA LEU A 245 -12.16 7.18 6.96
C LEU A 245 -13.35 6.90 6.05
N ILE A 246 -14.49 6.58 6.64
CA ILE A 246 -15.65 6.08 5.91
C ILE A 246 -16.59 7.25 5.61
N ASN A 247 -16.77 7.55 4.34
CA ASN A 247 -17.79 8.48 3.87
C ASN A 247 -19.14 7.75 3.83
N LYS A 248 -19.25 6.69 3.03
CA LYS A 248 -20.45 5.87 2.86
C LYS A 248 -20.12 4.39 2.81
N VAL A 249 -21.10 3.56 3.12
CA VAL A 249 -21.01 2.10 3.00
C VAL A 249 -21.95 1.64 1.89
N TYR A 250 -21.43 0.91 0.92
CA TYR A 250 -22.19 0.37 -0.19
C TYR A 250 -22.36 -1.13 -0.07
N LEU A 251 -23.55 -1.61 -0.40
CA LEU A 251 -23.84 -3.02 -0.60
C LEU A 251 -23.77 -3.33 -2.09
N SER A 252 -23.32 -4.53 -2.40
CA SER A 252 -23.34 -5.07 -3.76
C SER A 252 -24.68 -4.86 -4.46
N PRO A 253 -24.73 -4.55 -5.76
CA PRO A 253 -25.96 -4.51 -6.53
C PRO A 253 -26.74 -5.84 -6.49
N ALA A 254 -26.02 -6.98 -6.35
CA ALA A 254 -26.61 -8.31 -6.22
C ALA A 254 -27.05 -8.67 -4.78
N ALA A 255 -26.84 -7.78 -3.80
CA ALA A 255 -27.16 -8.06 -2.42
C ALA A 255 -28.66 -8.35 -2.21
N PRO A 256 -29.02 -9.44 -1.49
CA PRO A 256 -30.40 -9.74 -1.16
C PRO A 256 -30.99 -8.69 -0.20
N SER A 257 -32.30 -8.50 -0.24
CA SER A 257 -32.98 -7.42 0.51
C SER A 257 -32.72 -7.47 2.02
N TYR A 258 -32.65 -8.67 2.61
CA TYR A 258 -32.38 -8.85 4.03
C TYR A 258 -30.97 -8.43 4.44
N PHE A 259 -30.00 -8.42 3.51
CA PHE A 259 -28.60 -8.15 3.85
C PHE A 259 -28.39 -6.71 4.34
N LYS A 260 -29.18 -5.75 3.82
CA LYS A 260 -29.17 -4.38 4.32
C LYS A 260 -29.55 -4.31 5.80
N GLN A 261 -30.61 -5.01 6.22
CA GLN A 261 -31.07 -5.05 7.62
C GLN A 261 -30.01 -5.69 8.53
N VAL A 262 -29.35 -6.77 8.06
CA VAL A 262 -28.23 -7.40 8.78
C VAL A 262 -27.10 -6.41 8.99
N LEU A 263 -26.69 -5.69 7.93
CA LEU A 263 -25.60 -4.72 8.02
C LEU A 263 -25.95 -3.53 8.92
N GLU A 264 -27.17 -3.00 8.84
CA GLU A 264 -27.70 -1.95 9.73
C GLU A 264 -27.63 -2.37 11.20
N SER A 265 -28.01 -3.61 11.50
CA SER A 265 -27.90 -4.17 12.86
C SER A 265 -26.44 -4.28 13.33
N ILE A 266 -25.52 -4.67 12.43
CA ILE A 266 -24.09 -4.79 12.74
C ILE A 266 -23.51 -3.41 13.02
N ILE A 267 -23.64 -2.44 12.11
CA ILE A 267 -23.00 -1.11 12.28
C ILE A 267 -23.57 -0.37 13.51
N SER A 268 -24.84 -0.59 13.84
CA SER A 268 -25.46 -0.04 15.07
C SER A 268 -24.78 -0.58 16.33
N LYS A 269 -24.43 -1.87 16.38
CA LYS A 269 -23.72 -2.48 17.53
C LYS A 269 -22.30 -1.94 17.71
N TYR A 270 -21.66 -1.51 16.62
CA TYR A 270 -20.32 -0.92 16.65
C TYR A 270 -20.35 0.62 16.71
N GLU A 271 -21.52 1.22 16.89
CA GLU A 271 -21.72 2.68 16.98
C GLU A 271 -21.18 3.43 15.74
N LEU A 272 -21.20 2.77 14.58
CA LEU A 272 -20.77 3.37 13.31
C LEU A 272 -21.98 4.02 12.64
N ASN A 273 -22.11 5.34 12.77
CA ASN A 273 -23.22 6.10 12.17
C ASN A 273 -22.85 6.53 10.74
N LYS A 274 -23.04 5.62 9.77
CA LYS A 274 -22.78 5.86 8.35
C LYS A 274 -23.96 5.42 7.49
N GLU A 275 -24.18 6.16 6.39
CA GLU A 275 -25.22 5.81 5.41
C GLU A 275 -24.89 4.49 4.73
N ILE A 276 -25.89 3.59 4.65
CA ILE A 276 -25.80 2.34 3.88
C ILE A 276 -26.64 2.48 2.61
N ILE A 277 -25.96 2.38 1.46
CA ILE A 277 -26.55 2.49 0.14
C ILE A 277 -26.48 1.12 -0.53
N LYS A 278 -27.57 0.63 -1.08
CA LYS A 278 -27.52 -0.48 -2.03
C LYS A 278 -27.11 0.09 -3.39
N SER A 279 -26.08 -0.48 -3.99
CA SER A 279 -25.64 -0.09 -5.35
C SER A 279 -26.79 -0.26 -6.34
N ASP A 280 -27.00 0.72 -7.20
CA ASP A 280 -27.97 0.69 -8.29
C ASP A 280 -27.31 0.40 -9.67
N LEU A 281 -26.06 -0.08 -9.66
CA LEU A 281 -25.23 -0.29 -10.83
C LEU A 281 -25.90 -1.10 -11.95
N TYR A 282 -26.81 -2.01 -11.59
CA TYR A 282 -27.56 -2.84 -12.53
C TYR A 282 -29.07 -2.49 -12.58
N THR A 283 -29.45 -1.33 -12.09
CA THR A 283 -30.84 -0.89 -12.06
C THR A 283 -31.08 0.14 -13.16
N LEU A 284 -32.02 -0.12 -14.05
CA LEU A 284 -32.48 0.89 -15.03
C LEU A 284 -33.25 2.00 -14.29
N LYS A 285 -32.91 3.24 -14.55
CA LYS A 285 -33.59 4.44 -14.05
C LYS A 285 -34.58 4.94 -15.07
#